data_e8da821c2429778b095a5dcf0e7ff001
#
_entry.id   e8da821c2429778b095a5dcf0e7ff001
#
_cell.length_a   1.000
_cell.length_b   1.000
_cell.length_c   1.000
_cell.angle_alpha   90.00
_cell.angle_beta   90.00
_cell.angle_gamma   90.00
#
_symmetry.space_group_name_H-M   'P 1'
#
loop_
_entity.id
_entity.type
_entity.pdbx_description
1 polymer ?
#
loop_
_entity_poly.entity_id
_entity_poly.type
_entity_poly.pdbx_seq_one_letter_code
_entity_poly.pdbx_strand_id
1 'polypeptide(L)'
;MERKFAPLGYAIEWRAFSYGSPILEALNAGSIDVGHSGDAPLIFAQAAGIPFVYLAATDESPESAGVVVRKNSPIQNFAELRGKTIAFAKGSSSHHLLAQLLARSGLTFSDIKPAYLQPPDARAAFESGSIDAWAIWDPFFAAAELEGDGRVIATGAGFNGHREYYFARKEFAAAHPEIVAPLLAALVEIGQKAKQDPKGTADFLAVKLGISPAVMERSEYRKQRYNARALDPGIIQEQQEAANTFLRLGLIPHQIKISENVYRGPQ
;
A
#
# COMPACT_ATOMS: atom_id res chain seq x y z
N MET A 1 19.06 -9.55 3.45
CA MET A 1 19.49 -8.55 2.46
C MET A 1 20.99 -8.29 2.60
N GLU A 2 21.51 -7.72 3.69
CA GLU A 2 22.89 -7.24 3.86
C GLU A 2 23.93 -8.30 3.51
N ARG A 3 23.75 -9.55 4.00
CA ARG A 3 24.64 -10.70 3.70
C ARG A 3 24.74 -11.04 2.21
N LYS A 4 23.74 -10.67 1.41
CA LYS A 4 23.72 -10.94 -0.04
C LYS A 4 24.39 -9.83 -0.84
N PHE A 5 24.36 -8.60 -0.31
CA PHE A 5 24.88 -7.44 -1.00
C PHE A 5 26.32 -7.07 -0.62
N ALA A 6 26.76 -7.43 0.59
CA ALA A 6 28.14 -7.22 1.03
C ALA A 6 29.18 -7.83 0.08
N PRO A 7 29.02 -9.07 -0.44
CA PRO A 7 29.97 -9.63 -1.43
C PRO A 7 30.00 -8.91 -2.78
N LEU A 8 28.94 -8.12 -3.09
CA LEU A 8 28.85 -7.31 -4.29
C LEU A 8 29.46 -5.90 -4.08
N GLY A 9 29.99 -5.61 -2.88
CA GLY A 9 30.56 -4.32 -2.53
C GLY A 9 29.54 -3.26 -2.09
N TYR A 10 28.29 -3.67 -1.78
CA TYR A 10 27.23 -2.75 -1.37
C TYR A 10 26.90 -2.90 0.12
N ALA A 11 26.75 -1.76 0.80
CA ALA A 11 26.11 -1.64 2.11
C ALA A 11 24.65 -1.22 1.93
N ILE A 12 23.76 -1.76 2.77
CA ILE A 12 22.35 -1.38 2.77
C ILE A 12 22.07 -0.47 3.94
N GLU A 13 21.52 0.71 3.67
CA GLU A 13 20.96 1.59 4.67
C GLU A 13 19.43 1.52 4.61
N TRP A 14 18.81 1.30 5.78
CA TRP A 14 17.36 1.23 5.90
C TRP A 14 16.79 2.57 6.35
N ARG A 15 15.75 3.03 5.66
CA ARG A 15 14.97 4.22 6.02
C ARG A 15 13.51 3.81 6.18
N ALA A 16 12.91 4.15 7.33
CA ALA A 16 11.50 3.87 7.62
C ALA A 16 10.65 5.12 7.38
N PHE A 17 9.47 4.92 6.79
CA PHE A 17 8.49 5.96 6.51
C PHE A 17 7.11 5.49 6.97
N SER A 18 6.25 6.44 7.35
CA SER A 18 4.91 6.13 7.89
C SER A 18 3.94 5.63 6.82
N TYR A 19 4.14 6.00 5.54
CA TYR A 19 3.29 5.65 4.39
C TYR A 19 4.02 5.91 3.06
N GLY A 20 3.37 5.60 1.93
CA GLY A 20 4.04 5.53 0.63
C GLY A 20 4.51 6.85 0.03
N SER A 21 3.76 7.97 0.18
CA SER A 21 4.12 9.22 -0.49
C SER A 21 5.49 9.78 -0.08
N PRO A 22 5.84 9.86 1.23
CA PRO A 22 7.17 10.28 1.65
C PRO A 22 8.32 9.41 1.13
N ILE A 23 8.07 8.13 0.86
CA ILE A 23 9.09 7.24 0.24
C ILE A 23 9.43 7.74 -1.17
N LEU A 24 8.42 8.11 -1.95
CA LEU A 24 8.60 8.59 -3.32
C LEU A 24 9.20 10.00 -3.37
N GLU A 25 8.90 10.84 -2.37
CA GLU A 25 9.57 12.13 -2.20
C GLU A 25 11.06 11.94 -1.87
N ALA A 26 11.40 11.01 -0.96
CA ALA A 26 12.77 10.68 -0.62
C ALA A 26 13.53 10.06 -1.82
N LEU A 27 12.86 9.23 -2.62
CA LEU A 27 13.40 8.69 -3.87
C LEU A 27 13.69 9.80 -4.88
N ASN A 28 12.76 10.73 -5.07
CA ASN A 28 12.92 11.87 -5.97
C ASN A 28 14.07 12.80 -5.52
N ALA A 29 14.25 12.96 -4.22
CA ALA A 29 15.36 13.73 -3.64
C ALA A 29 16.72 12.99 -3.68
N GLY A 30 16.74 11.73 -4.17
CA GLY A 30 17.96 10.90 -4.19
C GLY A 30 18.42 10.41 -2.80
N SER A 31 17.55 10.52 -1.78
CA SER A 31 17.86 10.09 -0.41
C SER A 31 17.70 8.58 -0.21
N ILE A 32 17.02 7.91 -1.13
CA ILE A 32 16.91 6.46 -1.23
C ILE A 32 16.99 6.04 -2.69
N ASP A 33 17.45 4.82 -2.95
CA ASP A 33 17.59 4.26 -4.30
C ASP A 33 16.49 3.26 -4.64
N VAL A 34 16.01 2.54 -3.64
CA VAL A 34 14.98 1.50 -3.76
C VAL A 34 13.92 1.73 -2.72
N GLY A 35 12.67 1.51 -3.09
CA GLY A 35 11.52 1.66 -2.20
C GLY A 35 10.50 0.55 -2.37
N HIS A 36 9.56 0.52 -1.42
CA HIS A 36 8.43 -0.40 -1.40
C HIS A 36 7.19 0.37 -0.95
N SER A 37 6.08 0.23 -1.68
CA SER A 37 4.83 0.92 -1.38
C SER A 37 3.65 0.25 -2.07
N GLY A 38 2.44 0.55 -1.63
CA GLY A 38 1.22 0.13 -2.33
C GLY A 38 1.02 0.81 -3.69
N ASP A 39 -0.07 0.47 -4.34
CA ASP A 39 -0.44 0.87 -5.71
C ASP A 39 -0.55 2.39 -5.95
N ALA A 40 -1.38 3.06 -5.17
CA ALA A 40 -1.75 4.46 -5.42
C ALA A 40 -0.57 5.45 -5.33
N PRO A 41 0.33 5.41 -4.32
CA PRO A 41 1.44 6.36 -4.25
C PRO A 41 2.31 6.40 -5.52
N LEU A 42 2.53 5.25 -6.17
CA LEU A 42 3.31 5.19 -7.41
C LEU A 42 2.57 5.81 -8.59
N ILE A 43 1.24 5.69 -8.64
CA ILE A 43 0.43 6.35 -9.66
C ILE A 43 0.56 7.87 -9.54
N PHE A 44 0.44 8.42 -8.32
CA PHE A 44 0.61 9.84 -8.07
C PHE A 44 2.04 10.31 -8.37
N ALA A 45 3.04 9.52 -8.02
CA ALA A 45 4.45 9.83 -8.31
C ALA A 45 4.72 9.87 -9.82
N GLN A 46 4.20 8.90 -10.57
CA GLN A 46 4.33 8.88 -12.03
C GLN A 46 3.61 10.07 -12.67
N ALA A 47 2.41 10.42 -12.21
CA ALA A 47 1.68 11.60 -12.67
C ALA A 47 2.39 12.91 -12.32
N ALA A 48 3.17 12.94 -11.24
CA ALA A 48 4.02 14.07 -10.87
C ALA A 48 5.37 14.09 -11.59
N GLY A 49 5.67 13.10 -12.46
CA GLY A 49 6.92 13.03 -13.22
C GLY A 49 8.13 12.56 -12.41
N ILE A 50 7.94 11.94 -11.25
CA ILE A 50 9.04 11.39 -10.44
C ILE A 50 9.72 10.25 -11.22
N PRO A 51 11.06 10.29 -11.40
CA PRO A 51 11.78 9.33 -12.24
C PRO A 51 12.07 8.02 -11.50
N PHE A 52 11.12 7.10 -11.50
CA PHE A 52 11.27 5.75 -10.95
C PHE A 52 10.92 4.66 -11.96
N VAL A 53 11.27 3.43 -11.65
CA VAL A 53 10.85 2.24 -12.38
C VAL A 53 10.28 1.19 -11.43
N TYR A 54 9.19 0.54 -11.82
CA TYR A 54 8.67 -0.64 -11.15
C TYR A 54 9.61 -1.82 -11.37
N LEU A 55 10.06 -2.46 -10.30
CA LEU A 55 10.93 -3.65 -10.34
C LEU A 55 10.13 -4.94 -10.19
N ALA A 56 9.19 -4.97 -9.25
CA ALA A 56 8.38 -6.13 -8.93
C ALA A 56 7.07 -5.72 -8.26
N ALA A 57 6.11 -6.65 -8.27
CA ALA A 57 4.88 -6.56 -7.50
C ALA A 57 4.70 -7.82 -6.65
N THR A 58 3.99 -7.70 -5.54
CA THR A 58 3.53 -8.85 -4.74
C THR A 58 2.27 -9.47 -5.36
N ASP A 59 1.84 -10.60 -4.81
CA ASP A 59 0.48 -11.09 -5.06
C ASP A 59 -0.55 -10.13 -4.43
N GLU A 60 -1.80 -10.25 -4.84
CA GLU A 60 -2.90 -9.45 -4.33
C GLU A 60 -3.19 -9.74 -2.86
N SER A 61 -3.51 -8.71 -2.10
CA SER A 61 -3.95 -8.80 -0.70
C SER A 61 -5.18 -7.92 -0.46
N PRO A 62 -6.31 -8.16 -1.17
CA PRO A 62 -7.45 -7.26 -1.15
C PRO A 62 -8.09 -7.13 0.24
N GLU A 63 -7.96 -8.15 1.10
CA GLU A 63 -8.49 -8.11 2.47
C GLU A 63 -7.58 -7.39 3.46
N SER A 64 -6.36 -6.97 3.05
CA SER A 64 -5.44 -6.22 3.91
C SER A 64 -5.80 -4.75 4.07
N ALA A 65 -6.90 -4.31 3.47
CA ALA A 65 -7.46 -2.98 3.62
C ALA A 65 -8.99 -3.05 3.74
N GLY A 66 -9.57 -2.09 4.44
CA GLY A 66 -11.00 -2.06 4.66
C GLY A 66 -11.49 -0.74 5.21
N VAL A 67 -12.79 -0.71 5.50
CA VAL A 67 -13.47 0.40 6.16
C VAL A 67 -14.00 -0.09 7.50
N VAL A 68 -13.64 0.62 8.55
CA VAL A 68 -14.09 0.35 9.93
C VAL A 68 -14.98 1.47 10.42
N VAL A 69 -15.95 1.11 11.24
CA VAL A 69 -16.75 2.01 12.09
C VAL A 69 -16.57 1.59 13.54
N ARG A 70 -16.88 2.46 14.51
CA ARG A 70 -16.85 2.05 15.92
C ARG A 70 -17.89 0.95 16.17
N LYS A 71 -17.62 0.03 17.11
CA LYS A 71 -18.52 -1.09 17.43
C LYS A 71 -19.93 -0.65 17.80
N ASN A 72 -20.05 0.48 18.51
CA ASN A 72 -21.33 1.08 18.92
C ASN A 72 -21.96 1.97 17.83
N SER A 73 -21.35 2.08 16.64
CA SER A 73 -21.91 2.84 15.53
C SER A 73 -23.22 2.22 15.03
N PRO A 74 -24.26 3.02 14.74
CA PRO A 74 -25.49 2.53 14.11
C PRO A 74 -25.28 2.09 12.65
N ILE A 75 -24.19 2.49 11.99
CA ILE A 75 -23.87 2.17 10.60
C ILE A 75 -23.59 0.68 10.49
N GLN A 76 -24.43 -0.06 9.75
CA GLN A 76 -24.31 -1.52 9.61
C GLN A 76 -23.64 -1.97 8.30
N ASN A 77 -23.71 -1.15 7.25
CA ASN A 77 -23.19 -1.47 5.94
C ASN A 77 -22.64 -0.22 5.24
N PHE A 78 -21.92 -0.44 4.14
CA PHE A 78 -21.23 0.64 3.43
C PHE A 78 -22.16 1.69 2.82
N ALA A 79 -23.37 1.33 2.38
CA ALA A 79 -24.32 2.28 1.79
C ALA A 79 -24.83 3.35 2.80
N GLU A 80 -24.81 3.04 4.09
CA GLU A 80 -25.16 3.96 5.17
C GLU A 80 -24.10 5.04 5.45
N LEU A 81 -22.99 5.00 4.74
CA LEU A 81 -21.96 6.03 4.82
C LEU A 81 -22.32 7.32 4.05
N ARG A 82 -23.46 7.38 3.37
CA ARG A 82 -23.96 8.63 2.74
C ARG A 82 -24.07 9.75 3.77
N GLY A 83 -23.43 10.89 3.49
CA GLY A 83 -23.39 12.07 4.37
C GLY A 83 -22.47 11.94 5.58
N LYS A 84 -21.77 10.82 5.75
CA LYS A 84 -20.88 10.52 6.88
C LYS A 84 -19.45 11.03 6.65
N THR A 85 -18.76 11.31 7.74
CA THR A 85 -17.34 11.71 7.70
C THR A 85 -16.45 10.48 7.67
N ILE A 86 -15.70 10.30 6.58
CA ILE A 86 -14.80 9.16 6.37
C ILE A 86 -13.37 9.66 6.31
N ALA A 87 -12.52 9.19 7.24
CA ALA A 87 -11.10 9.46 7.19
C ALA A 87 -10.36 8.47 6.27
N PHE A 88 -9.37 8.99 5.57
CA PHE A 88 -8.40 8.21 4.77
C PHE A 88 -7.22 9.09 4.38
N ALA A 89 -6.06 8.48 4.12
CA ALA A 89 -4.90 9.21 3.61
C ALA A 89 -5.07 9.46 2.10
N LYS A 90 -4.99 10.74 1.69
CA LYS A 90 -5.10 11.14 0.28
C LYS A 90 -3.98 10.51 -0.54
N GLY A 91 -4.30 9.91 -1.69
CA GLY A 91 -3.33 9.27 -2.58
C GLY A 91 -2.79 7.93 -2.08
N SER A 92 -3.45 7.30 -1.10
CA SER A 92 -3.10 5.98 -0.58
C SER A 92 -3.91 4.86 -1.22
N SER A 93 -3.51 3.61 -0.98
CA SER A 93 -4.28 2.42 -1.41
C SER A 93 -5.68 2.38 -0.77
N SER A 94 -5.86 2.89 0.45
CA SER A 94 -7.19 3.02 1.05
C SER A 94 -8.06 4.08 0.36
N HIS A 95 -7.45 5.12 -0.23
CA HIS A 95 -8.18 6.07 -1.08
C HIS A 95 -8.69 5.36 -2.35
N HIS A 96 -7.86 4.51 -2.98
CA HIS A 96 -8.27 3.70 -4.12
C HIS A 96 -9.40 2.74 -3.74
N LEU A 97 -9.24 1.98 -2.65
CA LEU A 97 -10.29 1.09 -2.15
C LEU A 97 -11.61 1.84 -1.88
N LEU A 98 -11.54 3.00 -1.23
CA LEU A 98 -12.73 3.80 -0.94
C LEU A 98 -13.43 4.24 -2.23
N ALA A 99 -12.68 4.63 -3.27
CA ALA A 99 -13.23 4.96 -4.58
C ALA A 99 -13.98 3.77 -5.21
N GLN A 100 -13.40 2.57 -5.14
CA GLN A 100 -14.02 1.34 -5.65
C GLN A 100 -15.28 0.98 -4.86
N LEU A 101 -15.25 1.06 -3.53
CA LEU A 101 -16.39 0.77 -2.66
C LEU A 101 -17.55 1.75 -2.87
N LEU A 102 -17.24 3.05 -3.00
CA LEU A 102 -18.24 4.08 -3.32
C LEU A 102 -18.91 3.76 -4.66
N ALA A 103 -18.13 3.54 -5.71
CA ALA A 103 -18.66 3.21 -7.04
C ALA A 103 -19.55 1.95 -7.03
N ARG A 104 -19.12 0.88 -6.35
CA ARG A 104 -19.89 -0.36 -6.19
C ARG A 104 -21.22 -0.14 -5.46
N SER A 105 -21.27 0.82 -4.57
CA SER A 105 -22.46 1.16 -3.77
C SER A 105 -23.34 2.26 -4.41
N GLY A 106 -23.02 2.70 -5.64
CA GLY A 106 -23.72 3.80 -6.30
C GLY A 106 -23.52 5.15 -5.61
N LEU A 107 -22.39 5.32 -4.92
CA LEU A 107 -21.97 6.54 -4.24
C LEU A 107 -20.77 7.17 -4.94
N THR A 108 -20.53 8.42 -4.65
CA THR A 108 -19.37 9.19 -5.08
C THR A 108 -18.74 9.90 -3.88
N PHE A 109 -17.58 10.52 -4.07
CA PHE A 109 -16.98 11.34 -3.01
C PHE A 109 -17.82 12.56 -2.60
N SER A 110 -18.73 13.04 -3.46
CA SER A 110 -19.68 14.10 -3.11
C SER A 110 -20.83 13.64 -2.20
N ASP A 111 -21.03 12.33 -2.10
CA ASP A 111 -22.04 11.74 -1.20
C ASP A 111 -21.54 11.53 0.22
N ILE A 112 -20.25 11.77 0.48
CA ILE A 112 -19.64 11.61 1.81
C ILE A 112 -18.94 12.93 2.21
N LYS A 113 -18.40 12.97 3.44
CA LYS A 113 -17.53 14.05 3.93
C LYS A 113 -16.12 13.52 4.07
N PRO A 114 -15.23 13.71 3.07
CA PRO A 114 -13.86 13.22 3.14
C PRO A 114 -13.06 13.95 4.21
N ALA A 115 -12.39 13.19 5.10
CA ALA A 115 -11.41 13.70 6.05
C ALA A 115 -10.02 13.17 5.66
N TYR A 116 -9.19 14.02 5.08
CA TYR A 116 -7.84 13.66 4.64
C TYR A 116 -6.88 13.67 5.84
N LEU A 117 -6.77 12.52 6.51
CA LEU A 117 -5.95 12.34 7.70
C LEU A 117 -4.90 11.25 7.47
N GLN A 118 -3.70 11.47 8.00
CA GLN A 118 -2.67 10.44 8.07
C GLN A 118 -3.03 9.38 9.12
N PRO A 119 -2.50 8.15 9.03
CA PRO A 119 -2.92 7.06 9.89
C PRO A 119 -2.90 7.37 11.40
N PRO A 120 -1.89 8.04 11.97
CA PRO A 120 -1.91 8.38 13.40
C PRO A 120 -3.03 9.35 13.78
N ASP A 121 -3.25 10.40 12.96
CA ASP A 121 -4.30 11.40 13.20
C ASP A 121 -5.70 10.80 12.97
N ALA A 122 -5.82 9.95 11.94
CA ALA A 122 -7.07 9.23 11.65
C ALA A 122 -7.43 8.25 12.79
N ARG A 123 -6.44 7.58 13.39
CA ARG A 123 -6.65 6.73 14.56
C ARG A 123 -7.19 7.54 15.74
N ALA A 124 -6.56 8.66 16.06
CA ALA A 124 -7.03 9.53 17.16
C ALA A 124 -8.44 10.07 16.90
N ALA A 125 -8.75 10.50 15.66
CA ALA A 125 -10.08 10.94 15.26
C ALA A 125 -11.12 9.83 15.30
N PHE A 126 -10.75 8.59 14.98
CA PHE A 126 -11.61 7.41 15.05
C PHE A 126 -11.95 7.05 16.51
N GLU A 127 -10.93 6.95 17.35
CA GLU A 127 -11.08 6.62 18.77
C GLU A 127 -11.89 7.69 19.54
N SER A 128 -11.68 8.98 19.26
CA SER A 128 -12.45 10.08 19.85
C SER A 128 -13.88 10.22 19.33
N GLY A 129 -14.20 9.57 18.21
CA GLY A 129 -15.51 9.69 17.57
C GLY A 129 -15.70 10.95 16.71
N SER A 130 -14.62 11.64 16.37
CA SER A 130 -14.65 12.83 15.51
C SER A 130 -14.92 12.50 14.03
N ILE A 131 -14.81 11.23 13.66
CA ILE A 131 -15.17 10.68 12.34
C ILE A 131 -16.10 9.50 12.48
N ASP A 132 -16.93 9.25 11.47
CA ASP A 132 -17.89 8.15 11.46
C ASP A 132 -17.26 6.82 11.03
N ALA A 133 -16.35 6.87 10.07
CA ALA A 133 -15.66 5.71 9.51
C ALA A 133 -14.20 6.02 9.13
N TRP A 134 -13.38 4.96 9.06
CA TRP A 134 -11.98 5.05 8.67
C TRP A 134 -11.66 4.01 7.60
N ALA A 135 -11.23 4.45 6.43
CA ALA A 135 -10.69 3.59 5.37
C ALA A 135 -9.18 3.49 5.53
N ILE A 136 -8.67 2.27 5.76
CA ILE A 136 -7.28 2.05 6.18
C ILE A 136 -6.78 0.67 5.76
N TRP A 137 -5.46 0.48 5.80
CA TRP A 137 -4.74 -0.77 5.48
C TRP A 137 -4.02 -1.34 6.71
N ASP A 138 -3.63 -2.60 6.64
CA ASP A 138 -2.83 -3.29 7.66
C ASP A 138 -1.39 -2.71 7.77
N PRO A 139 -0.84 -2.62 8.98
CA PRO A 139 -1.37 -3.14 10.26
C PRO A 139 -2.36 -2.22 10.99
N PHE A 140 -2.57 -1.00 10.53
CA PHE A 140 -3.53 -0.06 11.16
C PHE A 140 -4.96 -0.58 11.12
N PHE A 141 -5.34 -1.31 10.07
CA PHE A 141 -6.65 -1.94 9.95
C PHE A 141 -6.86 -3.00 11.04
N ALA A 142 -5.89 -3.88 11.23
CA ALA A 142 -5.93 -4.86 12.32
C ALA A 142 -5.91 -4.20 13.71
N ALA A 143 -5.14 -3.11 13.88
CA ALA A 143 -5.12 -2.36 15.13
C ALA A 143 -6.49 -1.71 15.42
N ALA A 144 -7.14 -1.11 14.43
CA ALA A 144 -8.47 -0.54 14.59
C ALA A 144 -9.50 -1.61 14.99
N GLU A 145 -9.39 -2.81 14.44
CA GLU A 145 -10.29 -3.94 14.72
C GLU A 145 -10.07 -4.54 16.11
N LEU A 146 -8.82 -4.71 16.53
CA LEU A 146 -8.46 -5.43 17.76
C LEU A 146 -8.29 -4.53 18.98
N GLU A 147 -7.80 -3.32 18.81
CA GLU A 147 -7.44 -2.38 19.87
C GLU A 147 -8.29 -1.10 19.87
N GLY A 148 -8.73 -0.67 18.68
CA GLY A 148 -9.46 0.59 18.48
C GLY A 148 -10.97 0.48 18.57
N ASP A 149 -11.51 -0.61 19.09
CA ASP A 149 -12.96 -0.87 19.19
C ASP A 149 -13.70 -0.72 17.84
N GLY A 150 -12.99 -1.12 16.74
CA GLY A 150 -13.50 -1.07 15.38
C GLY A 150 -14.32 -2.29 14.99
N ARG A 151 -15.32 -2.07 14.15
CA ARG A 151 -16.08 -3.10 13.42
C ARG A 151 -15.92 -2.89 11.93
N VAL A 152 -15.51 -3.94 11.23
CA VAL A 152 -15.34 -3.93 9.76
C VAL A 152 -16.71 -3.92 9.09
N ILE A 153 -16.92 -3.02 8.13
CA ILE A 153 -18.15 -2.94 7.33
C ILE A 153 -17.90 -3.20 5.84
N ALA A 154 -16.67 -3.10 5.39
CA ALA A 154 -16.26 -3.45 4.03
C ALA A 154 -14.76 -3.75 3.99
N THR A 155 -14.33 -4.62 3.07
CA THR A 155 -12.94 -4.88 2.73
C THR A 155 -12.73 -4.76 1.22
N GLY A 156 -11.51 -4.93 0.74
CA GLY A 156 -11.20 -5.04 -0.68
C GLY A 156 -11.61 -6.37 -1.33
N ALA A 157 -12.23 -7.29 -0.60
CA ALA A 157 -12.68 -8.56 -1.15
C ALA A 157 -13.58 -8.36 -2.38
N GLY A 158 -13.25 -9.07 -3.47
CA GLY A 158 -13.94 -8.99 -4.75
C GLY A 158 -13.53 -7.80 -5.64
N PHE A 159 -12.49 -7.07 -5.26
CA PHE A 159 -11.76 -6.18 -6.16
C PHE A 159 -10.40 -6.80 -6.50
N ASN A 160 -9.90 -6.52 -7.69
CA ASN A 160 -8.53 -6.80 -8.07
C ASN A 160 -7.62 -5.71 -7.49
N GLY A 161 -6.38 -6.07 -7.21
CA GLY A 161 -5.39 -5.10 -6.74
C GLY A 161 -5.01 -5.24 -5.27
N HIS A 162 -4.70 -4.10 -4.64
CA HIS A 162 -4.06 -4.08 -3.33
C HIS A 162 -2.76 -4.88 -3.32
N ARG A 163 -1.90 -4.57 -4.31
CA ARG A 163 -0.54 -5.08 -4.39
C ARG A 163 0.41 -4.10 -3.76
N GLU A 164 1.49 -4.65 -3.24
CA GLU A 164 2.69 -3.88 -2.94
C GLU A 164 3.64 -3.94 -4.13
N TYR A 165 4.35 -2.85 -4.37
CA TYR A 165 5.30 -2.73 -5.45
C TYR A 165 6.69 -2.41 -4.90
N TYR A 166 7.69 -3.05 -5.46
CA TYR A 166 9.09 -2.69 -5.31
C TYR A 166 9.50 -1.83 -6.50
N PHE A 167 10.17 -0.75 -6.23
CA PHE A 167 10.57 0.22 -7.25
C PHE A 167 11.95 0.80 -6.95
N ALA A 168 12.60 1.35 -7.96
CA ALA A 168 13.87 2.01 -7.82
C ALA A 168 13.87 3.36 -8.52
N ARG A 169 14.76 4.24 -8.10
CA ARG A 169 15.10 5.45 -8.84
C ARG A 169 15.61 5.04 -10.22
N LYS A 170 15.08 5.66 -11.28
CA LYS A 170 15.33 5.27 -12.67
C LYS A 170 16.83 5.27 -13.02
N GLU A 171 17.54 6.33 -12.63
CA GLU A 171 18.99 6.46 -12.84
C GLU A 171 19.78 5.39 -12.10
N PHE A 172 19.39 5.08 -10.84
CA PHE A 172 20.04 4.04 -10.06
C PHE A 172 19.88 2.66 -10.71
N ALA A 173 18.68 2.30 -11.12
CA ALA A 173 18.42 1.02 -11.80
C ALA A 173 19.16 0.89 -13.13
N ALA A 174 19.37 2.01 -13.85
CA ALA A 174 20.15 2.04 -15.09
C ALA A 174 21.66 1.95 -14.84
N ALA A 175 22.17 2.62 -13.79
CA ALA A 175 23.60 2.62 -13.44
C ALA A 175 24.06 1.32 -12.76
N HIS A 176 23.15 0.62 -12.07
CA HIS A 176 23.43 -0.56 -11.26
C HIS A 176 22.52 -1.75 -11.60
N PRO A 177 22.48 -2.19 -12.89
CA PRO A 177 21.60 -3.30 -13.29
C PRO A 177 21.97 -4.62 -12.59
N GLU A 178 23.23 -4.78 -12.16
CA GLU A 178 23.74 -5.93 -11.41
C GLU A 178 23.10 -6.09 -10.04
N ILE A 179 22.48 -5.03 -9.48
CA ILE A 179 21.78 -5.08 -8.17
C ILE A 179 20.36 -5.62 -8.32
N VAL A 180 19.69 -5.35 -9.43
CA VAL A 180 18.24 -5.61 -9.57
C VAL A 180 17.93 -7.11 -9.45
N ALA A 181 18.64 -7.96 -10.16
CA ALA A 181 18.38 -9.41 -10.11
C ALA A 181 18.68 -10.02 -8.72
N PRO A 182 19.79 -9.73 -8.04
CA PRO A 182 20.02 -10.16 -6.65
C PRO A 182 18.98 -9.63 -5.67
N LEU A 183 18.51 -8.39 -5.86
CA LEU A 183 17.44 -7.80 -5.03
C LEU A 183 16.15 -8.60 -5.16
N LEU A 184 15.70 -8.83 -6.38
CA LEU A 184 14.48 -9.60 -6.64
C LEU A 184 14.59 -11.04 -6.09
N ALA A 185 15.73 -11.70 -6.30
CA ALA A 185 15.97 -13.03 -5.74
C ALA A 185 15.92 -13.05 -4.20
N ALA A 186 16.47 -12.01 -3.56
CA ALA A 186 16.41 -11.88 -2.11
C ALA A 186 14.99 -11.63 -1.60
N LEU A 187 14.19 -10.82 -2.30
CA LEU A 187 12.78 -10.58 -1.96
C LEU A 187 11.95 -11.86 -2.09
N VAL A 188 12.15 -12.63 -3.15
CA VAL A 188 11.49 -13.94 -3.32
C VAL A 188 11.83 -14.89 -2.19
N GLU A 189 13.13 -15.01 -1.83
CA GLU A 189 13.56 -15.89 -0.73
C GLU A 189 12.96 -15.47 0.62
N ILE A 190 12.96 -14.17 0.92
CA ILE A 190 12.39 -13.64 2.16
C ILE A 190 10.87 -13.88 2.18
N GLY A 191 10.19 -13.64 1.06
CA GLY A 191 8.75 -13.91 0.93
C GLY A 191 8.40 -15.38 1.14
N GLN A 192 9.22 -16.29 0.60
CA GLN A 192 9.03 -17.75 0.83
C GLN A 192 9.21 -18.12 2.30
N LYS A 193 10.21 -17.56 2.99
CA LYS A 193 10.40 -17.77 4.43
C LYS A 193 9.21 -17.25 5.25
N ALA A 194 8.74 -16.05 4.95
CA ALA A 194 7.57 -15.48 5.60
C ALA A 194 6.31 -16.35 5.41
N LYS A 195 6.13 -16.90 4.22
CA LYS A 195 5.03 -17.83 3.92
C LYS A 195 5.14 -19.16 4.65
N GLN A 196 6.37 -19.67 4.88
CA GLN A 196 6.60 -20.93 5.60
C GLN A 196 6.40 -20.78 7.11
N ASP A 197 6.68 -19.61 7.67
CA ASP A 197 6.52 -19.29 9.09
C ASP A 197 5.84 -17.94 9.27
N PRO A 198 4.52 -17.85 9.02
CA PRO A 198 3.77 -16.60 9.17
C PRO A 198 3.78 -16.07 10.60
N LYS A 199 3.71 -16.98 11.59
CA LYS A 199 3.74 -16.60 13.00
C LYS A 199 5.08 -16.04 13.43
N GLY A 200 6.18 -16.70 13.13
CA GLY A 200 7.52 -16.19 13.43
C GLY A 200 7.81 -14.88 12.69
N THR A 201 7.26 -14.70 11.48
CA THR A 201 7.32 -13.43 10.73
C THR A 201 6.57 -12.34 11.48
N ALA A 202 5.35 -12.60 11.94
CA ALA A 202 4.55 -11.66 12.71
C ALA A 202 5.23 -11.28 14.03
N ASP A 203 5.75 -12.25 14.78
CA ASP A 203 6.48 -12.04 16.04
C ASP A 203 7.73 -11.16 15.81
N PHE A 204 8.50 -11.43 14.76
CA PHE A 204 9.67 -10.63 14.39
C PHE A 204 9.28 -9.18 14.05
N LEU A 205 8.25 -9.00 13.22
CA LEU A 205 7.79 -7.67 12.81
C LEU A 205 7.17 -6.90 13.97
N ALA A 206 6.43 -7.55 14.85
CA ALA A 206 5.85 -6.96 16.04
C ALA A 206 6.92 -6.27 16.91
N VAL A 207 8.01 -6.97 17.17
CA VAL A 207 9.15 -6.42 17.93
C VAL A 207 9.83 -5.27 17.18
N LYS A 208 10.04 -5.41 15.86
CA LYS A 208 10.74 -4.40 15.04
C LYS A 208 9.95 -3.12 14.85
N LEU A 209 8.63 -3.22 14.78
CA LEU A 209 7.74 -2.09 14.51
C LEU A 209 7.10 -1.51 15.79
N GLY A 210 7.29 -2.16 16.95
CA GLY A 210 6.65 -1.75 18.20
C GLY A 210 5.12 -1.90 18.16
N ILE A 211 4.62 -2.91 17.45
CA ILE A 211 3.19 -3.22 17.28
C ILE A 211 2.86 -4.46 18.10
N SER A 212 1.63 -4.57 18.63
CA SER A 212 1.27 -5.75 19.41
C SER A 212 1.32 -7.02 18.55
N PRO A 213 1.76 -8.16 19.11
CA PRO A 213 1.83 -9.43 18.39
C PRO A 213 0.50 -9.85 17.75
N ALA A 214 -0.61 -9.64 18.45
CA ALA A 214 -1.95 -9.98 17.93
C ALA A 214 -2.32 -9.16 16.69
N VAL A 215 -1.98 -7.88 16.66
CA VAL A 215 -2.20 -7.00 15.51
C VAL A 215 -1.34 -7.44 14.33
N MET A 216 -0.05 -7.73 14.57
CA MET A 216 0.83 -8.21 13.50
C MET A 216 0.40 -9.59 12.98
N GLU A 217 0.03 -10.51 13.84
CA GLU A 217 -0.47 -11.84 13.43
C GLU A 217 -1.71 -11.71 12.54
N ARG A 218 -2.67 -10.85 12.91
CA ARG A 218 -3.87 -10.56 12.11
C ARG A 218 -3.50 -9.94 10.75
N SER A 219 -2.59 -8.98 10.74
CA SER A 219 -2.11 -8.31 9.53
C SER A 219 -1.43 -9.31 8.57
N GLU A 220 -0.47 -10.09 9.09
CA GLU A 220 0.27 -11.04 8.29
C GLU A 220 -0.60 -12.20 7.78
N TYR A 221 -1.61 -12.61 8.55
CA TYR A 221 -2.61 -13.58 8.10
C TYR A 221 -3.37 -13.11 6.86
N ARG A 222 -3.68 -11.82 6.75
CA ARG A 222 -4.32 -11.23 5.57
C ARG A 222 -3.38 -11.06 4.39
N LYS A 223 -2.07 -10.89 4.66
CA LYS A 223 -1.02 -10.65 3.66
C LYS A 223 -0.31 -11.91 3.17
N GLN A 224 -0.81 -13.12 3.38
CA GLN A 224 -0.13 -14.42 3.12
C GLN A 224 0.48 -14.62 1.71
N ARG A 225 0.56 -13.58 0.88
CA ARG A 225 0.96 -13.62 -0.53
C ARG A 225 2.22 -12.80 -0.80
N TYR A 226 3.32 -13.20 -0.19
CA TYR A 226 4.61 -12.50 -0.25
C TYR A 226 5.43 -12.70 -1.54
N ASN A 227 4.84 -13.19 -2.64
CA ASN A 227 5.59 -13.38 -3.87
C ASN A 227 5.96 -12.05 -4.51
N ALA A 228 7.26 -11.70 -4.52
CA ALA A 228 7.76 -10.66 -5.39
C ALA A 228 7.98 -11.25 -6.80
N ARG A 229 7.32 -10.69 -7.82
CA ARG A 229 7.46 -11.12 -9.22
C ARG A 229 7.49 -9.93 -10.16
N ALA A 230 8.10 -10.12 -11.33
CA ALA A 230 8.07 -9.10 -12.38
C ALA A 230 6.63 -8.71 -12.74
N LEU A 231 6.43 -7.46 -13.15
CA LEU A 231 5.13 -7.00 -13.60
C LEU A 231 4.79 -7.65 -14.95
N ASP A 232 3.89 -8.62 -14.94
CA ASP A 232 3.31 -9.17 -16.14
C ASP A 232 2.23 -8.23 -16.76
N PRO A 233 1.73 -8.51 -17.98
CA PRO A 233 0.70 -7.67 -18.60
C PRO A 233 -0.57 -7.51 -17.77
N GLY A 234 -0.96 -8.52 -16.97
CA GLY A 234 -2.13 -8.47 -16.11
C GLY A 234 -1.94 -7.47 -14.96
N ILE A 235 -0.79 -7.51 -14.27
CA ILE A 235 -0.45 -6.57 -13.20
C ILE A 235 -0.35 -5.14 -13.75
N ILE A 236 0.26 -4.96 -14.93
CA ILE A 236 0.35 -3.65 -15.59
C ILE A 236 -1.04 -3.10 -15.90
N GLN A 237 -1.94 -3.94 -16.43
CA GLN A 237 -3.31 -3.56 -16.74
C GLN A 237 -4.09 -3.19 -15.48
N GLU A 238 -3.97 -3.96 -14.42
CA GLU A 238 -4.59 -3.71 -13.12
C GLU A 238 -4.15 -2.34 -12.55
N GLN A 239 -2.86 -2.06 -12.53
CA GLN A 239 -2.32 -0.78 -12.09
C GLN A 239 -2.75 0.38 -13.00
N GLN A 240 -2.89 0.13 -14.32
CA GLN A 240 -3.42 1.10 -15.27
C GLN A 240 -4.89 1.43 -15.02
N GLU A 241 -5.71 0.46 -14.64
CA GLU A 241 -7.11 0.68 -14.28
C GLU A 241 -7.25 1.53 -13.01
N ALA A 242 -6.38 1.31 -12.02
CA ALA A 242 -6.29 2.18 -10.85
C ALA A 242 -5.93 3.63 -11.24
N ALA A 243 -4.93 3.81 -12.12
CA ALA A 243 -4.55 5.12 -12.64
C ALA A 243 -5.70 5.81 -13.40
N ASN A 244 -6.41 5.07 -14.25
CA ASN A 244 -7.57 5.56 -14.98
C ASN A 244 -8.72 5.97 -14.02
N THR A 245 -8.87 5.26 -12.90
CA THR A 245 -9.83 5.62 -11.86
C THR A 245 -9.48 6.95 -11.22
N PHE A 246 -8.23 7.17 -10.85
CA PHE A 246 -7.78 8.45 -10.29
C PHE A 246 -7.88 9.60 -11.30
N LEU A 247 -7.65 9.34 -12.59
CA LEU A 247 -7.88 10.32 -13.64
C LEU A 247 -9.37 10.73 -13.75
N ARG A 248 -10.27 9.76 -13.79
CA ARG A 248 -11.74 10.01 -13.81
C ARG A 248 -12.22 10.80 -12.60
N LEU A 249 -11.59 10.60 -11.46
CA LEU A 249 -11.89 11.34 -10.22
C LEU A 249 -11.21 12.71 -10.16
N GLY A 250 -10.45 13.11 -11.19
CA GLY A 250 -9.72 14.38 -11.22
C GLY A 250 -8.59 14.45 -10.16
N LEU A 251 -8.10 13.31 -9.68
CA LEU A 251 -7.07 13.23 -8.65
C LEU A 251 -5.65 13.23 -9.21
N ILE A 252 -5.49 12.85 -10.47
CA ILE A 252 -4.26 13.06 -11.24
C ILE A 252 -4.58 13.98 -12.44
N PRO A 253 -3.63 14.85 -12.86
CA PRO A 253 -3.92 15.93 -13.81
C PRO A 253 -4.00 15.46 -15.27
N HIS A 254 -3.40 14.32 -15.61
CA HIS A 254 -3.32 13.79 -16.96
C HIS A 254 -3.21 12.26 -16.98
N GLN A 255 -3.47 11.69 -18.13
CA GLN A 255 -3.30 10.25 -18.33
C GLN A 255 -1.83 9.85 -18.26
N ILE A 256 -1.54 8.76 -17.58
CA ILE A 256 -0.24 8.13 -17.50
C ILE A 256 -0.30 6.72 -18.08
N LYS A 257 0.84 6.19 -18.52
CA LYS A 257 0.99 4.80 -19.00
C LYS A 257 1.92 4.05 -18.07
N ILE A 258 1.37 3.17 -17.26
CA ILE A 258 2.14 2.39 -16.28
C ILE A 258 3.31 1.63 -16.94
N SER A 259 3.10 1.10 -18.15
CA SER A 259 4.11 0.35 -18.89
C SER A 259 5.39 1.14 -19.24
N GLU A 260 5.35 2.48 -19.21
CA GLU A 260 6.52 3.34 -19.49
C GLU A 260 7.51 3.37 -18.31
N ASN A 261 7.03 3.06 -17.09
CA ASN A 261 7.87 3.02 -15.89
C ASN A 261 8.24 1.59 -15.44
N VAL A 262 7.95 0.56 -16.23
CA VAL A 262 8.33 -0.82 -15.88
C VAL A 262 9.79 -1.08 -16.26
N TYR A 263 10.58 -1.58 -15.31
CA TYR A 263 11.96 -2.00 -15.56
C TYR A 263 12.00 -3.20 -16.52
N ARG A 264 12.79 -3.10 -17.57
CA ARG A 264 12.90 -4.13 -18.61
C ARG A 264 14.30 -4.75 -18.71
N GLY A 265 15.15 -4.51 -17.72
CA GLY A 265 16.55 -4.91 -17.77
C GLY A 265 17.45 -3.84 -18.39
N PRO A 266 18.77 -4.07 -18.42
CA PRO A 266 19.69 -3.20 -19.13
C PRO A 266 19.36 -3.19 -20.64
N GLN A 267 19.32 -1.98 -21.22
CA GLN A 267 19.20 -1.78 -22.66
C GLN A 267 20.57 -1.90 -23.33
#